data_6ea935ebb3f2758c0c261d0409e9f59e
#
_entry.id   6ea935ebb3f2758c0c261d0409e9f59e
#
_cell.length_a   1.000
_cell.length_b   1.000
_cell.length_c   1.000
_cell.angle_alpha   90.00
_cell.angle_beta   90.00
_cell.angle_gamma   90.00
#
_symmetry.space_group_name_H-M   'P 1'
#
loop_
_entity.id
_entity.type
_entity.pdbx_description
1 polymer ?
#
loop_
_entity_poly.entity_id
_entity_poly.type
_entity_poly.pdbx_seq_one_letter_code
_entity_poly.pdbx_strand_id
1 'polypeptide(L)'
;RDRELLEEANIQSCEAVVTVTNDDEVNIMAALLAKRLGCGRALALVNNSTYNVIMRSIGIDVAINPRDTTVSSILQHVRRGRIKAVHTIRDGEAEVFEAEALETSPLVDRPLKELRPAGGMIVGAVVRDGAMITPRPETVVKAHDRVVIVARSDMVKKVEQLFAVRLDYF
;
A
#
# COMPACT_ATOMS: atom_id res chain seq x y z
N ARG A 1 0.17 2.48 36.83
CA ARG A 1 1.22 3.37 36.28
C ARG A 1 0.89 3.78 34.85
N ASP A 2 0.75 2.86 33.93
CA ASP A 2 0.58 3.21 32.50
C ASP A 2 -0.77 3.91 32.23
N ARG A 3 -1.83 3.55 32.91
CA ARG A 3 -3.13 4.19 32.80
C ARG A 3 -3.09 5.64 33.32
N GLU A 4 -2.49 5.85 34.48
CA GLU A 4 -2.37 7.18 35.12
C GLU A 4 -1.59 8.14 34.21
N LEU A 5 -0.50 7.68 33.60
CA LEU A 5 0.28 8.47 32.64
C LEU A 5 -0.53 8.87 31.39
N LEU A 6 -1.35 7.98 30.86
CA LEU A 6 -2.22 8.29 29.72
C LEU A 6 -3.32 9.28 30.10
N GLU A 7 -3.88 9.17 31.31
CA GLU A 7 -4.87 10.12 31.83
C GLU A 7 -4.24 11.50 32.09
N GLU A 8 -3.04 11.55 32.67
CA GLU A 8 -2.25 12.80 32.83
C GLU A 8 -1.94 13.45 31.49
N ALA A 9 -1.63 12.67 30.46
CA ALA A 9 -1.41 13.13 29.09
C ALA A 9 -2.69 13.57 28.37
N ASN A 10 -3.85 13.52 29.04
CA ASN A 10 -5.16 13.86 28.49
C ASN A 10 -5.50 13.09 27.21
N ILE A 11 -5.28 11.78 27.25
CA ILE A 11 -5.41 10.88 26.09
C ILE A 11 -6.81 10.95 25.43
N GLN A 12 -7.84 11.35 26.17
CA GLN A 12 -9.22 11.49 25.69
C GLN A 12 -9.37 12.59 24.62
N SER A 13 -8.51 13.62 24.68
CA SER A 13 -8.50 14.74 23.71
C SER A 13 -7.54 14.51 22.56
N CYS A 14 -6.75 13.42 22.57
CA CYS A 14 -5.81 13.13 21.52
C CYS A 14 -6.50 12.57 20.27
N GLU A 15 -6.19 13.12 19.10
CA GLU A 15 -6.63 12.59 17.82
C GLU A 15 -6.08 11.18 17.58
N ALA A 16 -4.84 10.95 17.95
CA ALA A 16 -4.16 9.68 17.73
C ALA A 16 -3.12 9.39 18.83
N VAL A 17 -2.92 8.11 19.11
CA VAL A 17 -1.80 7.58 19.87
C VAL A 17 -0.97 6.68 18.97
N VAL A 18 0.36 6.77 19.10
CA VAL A 18 1.31 5.92 18.39
C VAL A 18 2.18 5.19 19.41
N THR A 19 2.14 3.87 19.41
CA THR A 19 2.92 3.02 20.30
C THR A 19 4.10 2.42 19.54
N VAL A 20 5.34 2.75 19.95
CA VAL A 20 6.55 2.48 19.17
C VAL A 20 7.70 1.97 20.04
N THR A 21 7.40 1.14 21.02
CA THR A 21 8.44 0.43 21.78
C THR A 21 8.99 -0.74 20.95
N ASN A 22 10.00 -1.41 21.46
CA ASN A 22 10.56 -2.62 20.86
C ASN A 22 9.82 -3.92 21.21
N ASP A 23 8.70 -3.82 21.92
CA ASP A 23 7.88 -4.93 22.40
C ASP A 23 6.48 -4.84 21.81
N ASP A 24 6.12 -5.80 20.98
CA ASP A 24 4.85 -5.83 20.24
C ASP A 24 3.64 -5.91 21.18
N GLU A 25 3.71 -6.74 22.23
CA GLU A 25 2.65 -6.91 23.22
C GLU A 25 2.42 -5.64 24.01
N VAL A 26 3.48 -4.95 24.41
CA VAL A 26 3.40 -3.65 25.08
C VAL A 26 2.77 -2.62 24.16
N ASN A 27 3.15 -2.59 22.87
CA ASN A 27 2.59 -1.66 21.90
C ASN A 27 1.08 -1.91 21.70
N ILE A 28 0.68 -3.17 21.57
CA ILE A 28 -0.71 -3.57 21.40
C ILE A 28 -1.52 -3.18 22.63
N MET A 29 -1.04 -3.54 23.82
CA MET A 29 -1.77 -3.27 25.07
C MET A 29 -1.91 -1.79 25.35
N ALA A 30 -0.86 -0.99 25.13
CA ALA A 30 -0.90 0.45 25.30
C ALA A 30 -1.86 1.13 24.32
N ALA A 31 -1.87 0.70 23.05
CA ALA A 31 -2.80 1.18 22.03
C ALA A 31 -4.26 0.88 22.40
N LEU A 32 -4.54 -0.33 22.86
CA LEU A 32 -5.88 -0.73 23.32
C LEU A 32 -6.33 0.05 24.54
N LEU A 33 -5.44 0.27 25.50
CA LEU A 33 -5.74 1.05 26.70
C LEU A 33 -6.07 2.50 26.31
N ALA A 34 -5.31 3.10 25.43
CA ALA A 34 -5.57 4.44 24.94
C ALA A 34 -6.93 4.56 24.23
N LYS A 35 -7.29 3.58 23.41
CA LYS A 35 -8.64 3.51 22.77
C LYS A 35 -9.74 3.41 23.82
N ARG A 36 -9.58 2.59 24.84
CA ARG A 36 -10.56 2.46 25.93
C ARG A 36 -10.70 3.73 26.74
N LEU A 37 -9.65 4.52 26.86
CA LEU A 37 -9.66 5.82 27.53
C LEU A 37 -10.21 6.96 26.66
N GLY A 38 -10.60 6.69 25.40
CA GLY A 38 -11.29 7.63 24.53
C GLY A 38 -10.44 8.26 23.43
N CYS A 39 -9.20 7.79 23.20
CA CYS A 39 -8.39 8.26 22.08
C CYS A 39 -9.07 7.98 20.74
N GLY A 40 -9.06 8.95 19.82
CA GLY A 40 -9.72 8.87 18.51
C GLY A 40 -9.16 7.74 17.62
N ARG A 41 -7.83 7.59 17.56
CA ARG A 41 -7.14 6.59 16.74
C ARG A 41 -5.97 5.97 17.47
N ALA A 42 -5.73 4.68 17.28
CA ALA A 42 -4.59 3.97 17.83
C ALA A 42 -3.77 3.31 16.71
N LEU A 43 -2.49 3.66 16.66
CA LEU A 43 -1.51 3.09 15.76
C LEU A 43 -0.48 2.32 16.60
N ALA A 44 -0.23 1.06 16.26
CA ALA A 44 0.75 0.23 16.96
C ALA A 44 1.84 -0.27 16.02
N LEU A 45 3.10 -0.13 16.42
CA LEU A 45 4.22 -0.78 15.76
C LEU A 45 4.23 -2.25 16.15
N VAL A 46 4.17 -3.15 15.17
CA VAL A 46 4.10 -4.59 15.37
C VAL A 46 5.02 -5.29 14.39
N ASN A 47 6.04 -5.95 14.91
CA ASN A 47 7.05 -6.65 14.10
C ASN A 47 6.57 -8.04 13.64
N ASN A 48 5.76 -8.70 14.47
CA ASN A 48 5.25 -10.03 14.19
C ASN A 48 3.97 -9.96 13.36
N SER A 49 4.05 -10.41 12.12
CA SER A 49 2.92 -10.41 11.16
C SER A 49 1.71 -11.23 11.62
N THR A 50 1.90 -12.20 12.52
CA THR A 50 0.82 -13.01 13.08
C THR A 50 -0.22 -12.13 13.79
N TYR A 51 0.19 -11.03 14.39
CA TYR A 51 -0.73 -10.11 15.06
C TYR A 51 -1.56 -9.26 14.08
N ASN A 52 -1.10 -9.04 12.85
CA ASN A 52 -1.80 -8.20 11.86
C ASN A 52 -3.24 -8.65 11.60
N VAL A 53 -3.48 -9.98 11.66
CA VAL A 53 -4.80 -10.56 11.41
C VAL A 53 -5.83 -10.12 12.44
N ILE A 54 -5.41 -9.97 13.70
CA ILE A 54 -6.32 -9.69 14.82
C ILE A 54 -6.40 -8.21 15.21
N MET A 55 -5.47 -7.36 14.75
CA MET A 55 -5.36 -5.97 15.18
C MET A 55 -6.67 -5.19 15.02
N ARG A 56 -7.29 -5.26 13.86
CA ARG A 56 -8.56 -4.57 13.60
C ARG A 56 -9.71 -5.10 14.44
N SER A 57 -9.77 -6.40 14.66
CA SER A 57 -10.85 -7.03 15.43
C SER A 57 -10.80 -6.66 16.92
N ILE A 58 -9.61 -6.36 17.44
CA ILE A 58 -9.42 -5.94 18.84
C ILE A 58 -9.50 -4.42 19.03
N GLY A 59 -9.65 -3.63 17.96
CA GLY A 59 -9.89 -2.18 18.04
C GLY A 59 -8.65 -1.29 17.81
N ILE A 60 -7.56 -1.83 17.24
CA ILE A 60 -6.43 -1.05 16.79
C ILE A 60 -6.69 -0.62 15.34
N ASP A 61 -6.61 0.68 15.07
CA ASP A 61 -6.96 1.25 13.76
C ASP A 61 -5.88 0.96 12.71
N VAL A 62 -4.60 0.99 13.10
CA VAL A 62 -3.48 0.77 12.20
C VAL A 62 -2.39 -0.06 12.89
N ALA A 63 -2.01 -1.18 12.30
CA ALA A 63 -0.78 -1.90 12.63
C ALA A 63 0.32 -1.50 11.63
N ILE A 64 1.47 -1.08 12.14
CA ILE A 64 2.62 -0.68 11.33
C ILE A 64 3.70 -1.74 11.49
N ASN A 65 4.05 -2.43 10.39
CA ASN A 65 5.17 -3.34 10.36
C ASN A 65 6.37 -2.64 9.71
N PRO A 66 7.46 -2.37 10.46
CA PRO A 66 8.64 -1.68 9.92
C PRO A 66 9.31 -2.46 8.79
N ARG A 67 9.27 -3.79 8.86
CA ARG A 67 9.85 -4.65 7.83
C ARG A 67 9.13 -4.47 6.48
N ASP A 68 7.80 -4.47 6.48
CA ASP A 68 7.02 -4.30 5.26
C ASP A 68 7.22 -2.89 4.67
N THR A 69 7.28 -1.88 5.53
CA THR A 69 7.58 -0.50 5.14
C THR A 69 8.97 -0.38 4.52
N THR A 70 9.98 -1.00 5.13
CA THR A 70 11.36 -0.99 4.63
C THR A 70 11.48 -1.74 3.30
N VAL A 71 10.88 -2.93 3.20
CA VAL A 71 10.86 -3.71 1.95
C VAL A 71 10.19 -2.92 0.83
N SER A 72 9.04 -2.30 1.10
CA SER A 72 8.34 -1.45 0.12
C SER A 72 9.22 -0.29 -0.35
N SER A 73 9.91 0.38 0.57
CA SER A 73 10.84 1.47 0.24
C SER A 73 12.02 1.00 -0.62
N ILE A 74 12.63 -0.13 -0.29
CA ILE A 74 13.73 -0.72 -1.08
C ILE A 74 13.24 -1.10 -2.48
N LEU A 75 12.08 -1.74 -2.59
CA LEU A 75 11.52 -2.16 -3.86
C LEU A 75 11.29 -0.99 -4.83
N GLN A 76 10.87 0.18 -4.32
CA GLN A 76 10.73 1.39 -5.15
C GLN A 76 12.04 1.78 -5.86
N HIS A 77 13.19 1.54 -5.23
CA HIS A 77 14.50 1.90 -5.78
C HIS A 77 15.09 0.80 -6.69
N VAL A 78 14.73 -0.45 -6.46
CA VAL A 78 15.29 -1.60 -7.17
C VAL A 78 14.49 -1.95 -8.43
N ARG A 79 13.20 -1.67 -8.45
CA ARG A 79 12.33 -2.02 -9.56
C ARG A 79 12.65 -1.20 -10.81
N ARG A 80 12.75 -1.91 -11.94
CA ARG A 80 13.02 -1.31 -13.25
C ARG A 80 11.76 -0.65 -13.81
N GLY A 81 11.94 0.49 -14.47
CA GLY A 81 10.87 1.23 -15.12
C GLY A 81 10.45 2.48 -14.33
N ARG A 82 9.37 3.13 -14.76
CA ARG A 82 8.85 4.33 -14.09
C ARG A 82 7.83 4.01 -12.97
N ILE A 83 8.10 2.96 -12.21
CA ILE A 83 7.31 2.62 -11.04
C ILE A 83 7.62 3.65 -9.96
N LYS A 84 6.63 4.47 -9.59
CA LYS A 84 6.76 5.56 -8.63
C LYS A 84 6.55 5.11 -7.19
N ALA A 85 5.68 4.13 -7.01
CA ALA A 85 5.37 3.59 -5.69
C ALA A 85 5.08 2.09 -5.76
N VAL A 86 5.49 1.39 -4.71
CA VAL A 86 5.17 -0.02 -4.50
C VAL A 86 4.75 -0.18 -3.05
N HIS A 87 3.59 -0.76 -2.82
CA HIS A 87 3.11 -1.09 -1.48
C HIS A 87 2.77 -2.58 -1.41
N THR A 88 3.36 -3.25 -0.44
CA THR A 88 3.08 -4.66 -0.18
C THR A 88 1.80 -4.82 0.64
N ILE A 89 0.97 -5.76 0.28
CA ILE A 89 -0.28 -6.08 0.98
C ILE A 89 -0.21 -7.53 1.47
N ARG A 90 -0.77 -7.79 2.65
CA ARG A 90 -0.89 -9.14 3.23
C ARG A 90 0.42 -9.91 3.23
N ASP A 91 1.43 -9.37 3.92
CA ASP A 91 2.74 -10.06 4.11
C ASP A 91 3.42 -10.50 2.79
N GLY A 92 3.19 -9.74 1.69
CA GLY A 92 3.80 -10.02 0.40
C GLY A 92 2.96 -10.87 -0.56
N GLU A 93 1.72 -11.20 -0.23
CA GLU A 93 0.83 -11.93 -1.16
C GLU A 93 0.49 -11.12 -2.40
N ALA A 94 0.36 -9.80 -2.24
CA ALA A 94 0.08 -8.88 -3.33
C ALA A 94 0.85 -7.56 -3.20
N GLU A 95 1.02 -6.87 -4.30
CA GLU A 95 1.66 -5.57 -4.38
C GLU A 95 0.78 -4.58 -5.13
N VAL A 96 0.80 -3.33 -4.68
CA VAL A 96 0.18 -2.19 -5.38
C VAL A 96 1.30 -1.40 -6.05
N PHE A 97 1.18 -1.20 -7.35
CA PHE A 97 2.11 -0.44 -8.16
C PHE A 97 1.46 0.87 -8.59
N GLU A 98 2.17 1.96 -8.46
CA GLU A 98 1.87 3.21 -9.14
C GLU A 98 2.97 3.49 -10.16
N ALA A 99 2.62 3.56 -11.41
CA ALA A 99 3.57 3.82 -12.49
C ALA A 99 3.00 4.76 -13.54
N GLU A 100 3.89 5.51 -14.21
CA GLU A 100 3.55 6.36 -15.34
C GLU A 100 3.64 5.55 -16.64
N ALA A 101 2.57 5.57 -17.42
CA ALA A 101 2.54 4.95 -18.75
C ALA A 101 3.31 5.82 -19.75
N LEU A 102 4.32 5.24 -20.38
CA LEU A 102 5.09 5.91 -21.45
C LEU A 102 4.43 5.68 -22.80
N GLU A 103 4.74 6.52 -23.80
CA GLU A 103 4.29 6.34 -25.19
C GLU A 103 4.61 4.96 -25.75
N THR A 104 5.76 4.39 -25.35
CA THR A 104 6.21 3.06 -25.76
C THR A 104 5.66 1.92 -24.92
N SER A 105 4.89 2.22 -23.90
CA SER A 105 4.33 1.20 -23.00
C SER A 105 3.29 0.35 -23.72
N PRO A 106 3.33 -0.99 -23.60
CA PRO A 106 2.30 -1.87 -24.16
C PRO A 106 0.89 -1.59 -23.68
N LEU A 107 0.76 -0.84 -22.58
CA LEU A 107 -0.50 -0.46 -21.94
C LEU A 107 -1.20 0.70 -22.69
N VAL A 108 -0.45 1.54 -23.41
CA VAL A 108 -0.95 2.77 -24.04
C VAL A 108 -1.74 2.47 -25.30
N ASP A 109 -2.79 3.29 -25.53
CA ASP A 109 -3.66 3.27 -26.70
C ASP A 109 -4.44 1.94 -26.94
N ARG A 110 -4.59 1.17 -25.89
CA ARG A 110 -5.38 -0.07 -25.91
C ARG A 110 -6.43 -0.07 -24.80
N PRO A 111 -7.65 -0.56 -25.06
CA PRO A 111 -8.65 -0.79 -24.02
C PRO A 111 -8.14 -1.82 -23.00
N LEU A 112 -8.43 -1.61 -21.73
CA LEU A 112 -7.98 -2.51 -20.65
C LEU A 112 -8.39 -3.97 -20.88
N LYS A 113 -9.54 -4.21 -21.50
CA LYS A 113 -10.03 -5.56 -21.86
C LYS A 113 -9.08 -6.32 -22.80
N GLU A 114 -8.30 -5.63 -23.63
CA GLU A 114 -7.36 -6.26 -24.58
C GLU A 114 -6.04 -6.63 -23.93
N LEU A 115 -5.70 -5.99 -22.80
CA LEU A 115 -4.47 -6.30 -22.10
C LEU A 115 -4.48 -7.69 -21.47
N ARG A 116 -5.66 -8.34 -21.42
CA ARG A 116 -5.89 -9.66 -20.81
C ARG A 116 -5.02 -9.79 -19.55
N PRO A 117 -5.34 -9.05 -18.49
CA PRO A 117 -4.61 -9.25 -17.24
C PRO A 117 -4.79 -10.73 -16.91
N ALA A 118 -3.70 -11.50 -17.04
CA ALA A 118 -3.71 -12.87 -16.57
C ALA A 118 -4.20 -12.83 -15.13
N GLY A 119 -5.09 -13.77 -14.76
CA GLY A 119 -5.68 -13.76 -13.41
C GLY A 119 -4.65 -13.45 -12.32
N GLY A 120 -4.97 -12.51 -11.43
CA GLY A 120 -4.04 -12.05 -10.38
C GLY A 120 -3.50 -10.63 -10.55
N MET A 121 -4.00 -9.84 -11.52
CA MET A 121 -3.70 -8.43 -11.70
C MET A 121 -4.97 -7.64 -11.96
N ILE A 122 -5.12 -6.48 -11.33
CA ILE A 122 -6.27 -5.57 -11.49
C ILE A 122 -5.74 -4.14 -11.64
N VAL A 123 -6.24 -3.41 -12.63
CA VAL A 123 -6.06 -1.96 -12.72
C VAL A 123 -7.06 -1.32 -11.76
N GLY A 124 -6.56 -0.70 -10.71
CA GLY A 124 -7.37 -0.11 -9.65
C GLY A 124 -7.76 1.35 -9.91
N ALA A 125 -6.89 2.13 -10.56
CA ALA A 125 -7.15 3.51 -10.93
C ALA A 125 -6.28 3.95 -12.11
N VAL A 126 -6.76 4.95 -12.84
CA VAL A 126 -6.00 5.71 -13.83
C VAL A 126 -6.12 7.18 -13.46
N VAL A 127 -5.01 7.89 -13.39
CA VAL A 127 -5.00 9.34 -13.11
C VAL A 127 -4.46 10.07 -14.31
N ARG A 128 -5.27 10.93 -14.90
CA ARG A 128 -4.97 11.77 -16.06
C ARG A 128 -5.17 13.22 -15.71
N ASP A 129 -4.19 14.08 -15.92
CA ASP A 129 -4.24 15.51 -15.65
C ASP A 129 -4.76 15.85 -14.24
N GLY A 130 -4.37 15.03 -13.25
CA GLY A 130 -4.80 15.16 -11.86
C GLY A 130 -6.20 14.62 -11.54
N ALA A 131 -6.98 14.21 -12.55
CA ALA A 131 -8.30 13.62 -12.36
C ALA A 131 -8.23 12.08 -12.32
N MET A 132 -8.94 11.49 -11.35
CA MET A 132 -9.05 10.04 -11.23
C MET A 132 -10.13 9.50 -12.17
N ILE A 133 -9.77 8.52 -12.99
CA ILE A 133 -10.66 7.77 -13.88
C ILE A 133 -10.84 6.37 -13.28
N THR A 134 -12.08 6.00 -12.99
CA THR A 134 -12.41 4.63 -12.57
C THR A 134 -12.25 3.70 -13.78
N PRO A 135 -11.37 2.69 -13.71
CA PRO A 135 -11.14 1.79 -14.83
C PRO A 135 -12.39 0.98 -15.20
N ARG A 136 -12.64 0.89 -16.49
CA ARG A 136 -13.65 0.02 -17.09
C ARG A 136 -12.99 -0.81 -18.20
N PRO A 137 -13.60 -1.91 -18.66
CA PRO A 137 -13.02 -2.71 -19.74
C PRO A 137 -12.66 -1.92 -21.00
N GLU A 138 -13.42 -0.87 -21.30
CA GLU A 138 -13.25 0.02 -22.46
C GLU A 138 -12.28 1.20 -22.19
N THR A 139 -11.84 1.38 -20.95
CA THR A 139 -10.92 2.47 -20.62
C THR A 139 -9.61 2.30 -21.37
N VAL A 140 -9.20 3.36 -22.06
CA VAL A 140 -7.93 3.43 -22.79
C VAL A 140 -6.95 4.26 -21.97
N VAL A 141 -5.81 3.66 -21.63
CA VAL A 141 -4.70 4.35 -20.97
C VAL A 141 -3.94 5.15 -22.03
N LYS A 142 -3.60 6.41 -21.71
CA LYS A 142 -2.82 7.29 -22.56
C LYS A 142 -1.40 7.47 -22.03
N ALA A 143 -0.50 7.93 -22.89
CA ALA A 143 0.81 8.33 -22.46
C ALA A 143 0.72 9.38 -21.34
N HIS A 144 1.62 9.27 -20.35
CA HIS A 144 1.69 10.09 -19.13
C HIS A 144 0.56 9.89 -18.11
N ASP A 145 -0.40 9.00 -18.36
CA ASP A 145 -1.32 8.58 -17.33
C ASP A 145 -0.54 7.90 -16.18
N ARG A 146 -0.91 8.19 -14.94
CA ARG A 146 -0.50 7.38 -13.80
C ARG A 146 -1.49 6.26 -13.60
N VAL A 147 -1.00 5.05 -13.57
CA VAL A 147 -1.81 3.84 -13.45
C VAL A 147 -1.49 3.14 -12.14
N VAL A 148 -2.52 2.84 -11.37
CA VAL A 148 -2.42 2.04 -10.15
C VAL A 148 -2.85 0.62 -10.46
N ILE A 149 -1.97 -0.33 -10.23
CA ILE A 149 -2.21 -1.76 -10.45
C ILE A 149 -2.03 -2.51 -9.13
N VAL A 150 -2.96 -3.38 -8.84
CA VAL A 150 -2.84 -4.38 -7.77
C VAL A 150 -2.53 -5.72 -8.42
N ALA A 151 -1.45 -6.35 -8.02
CA ALA A 151 -1.04 -7.63 -8.58
C ALA A 151 -0.56 -8.59 -7.50
N ARG A 152 -0.80 -9.87 -7.69
CA ARG A 152 -0.19 -10.92 -6.88
C ARG A 152 1.32 -10.95 -7.10
N SER A 153 2.06 -11.41 -6.11
CA SER A 153 3.53 -11.41 -6.16
C SER A 153 4.12 -12.21 -7.33
N ASP A 154 3.42 -13.25 -7.80
CA ASP A 154 3.82 -14.02 -8.97
C ASP A 154 3.61 -13.28 -10.30
N MET A 155 2.83 -12.17 -10.29
CA MET A 155 2.52 -11.36 -11.48
C MET A 155 3.38 -10.10 -11.61
N VAL A 156 4.23 -9.81 -10.63
CA VAL A 156 5.07 -8.62 -10.56
C VAL A 156 5.89 -8.40 -11.85
N LYS A 157 6.57 -9.42 -12.35
CA LYS A 157 7.36 -9.34 -13.59
C LYS A 157 6.52 -8.92 -14.80
N LYS A 158 5.25 -9.35 -14.86
CA LYS A 158 4.33 -8.95 -15.94
C LYS A 158 3.92 -7.49 -15.81
N VAL A 159 3.69 -7.02 -14.58
CA VAL A 159 3.42 -5.60 -14.33
C VAL A 159 4.62 -4.75 -14.75
N GLU A 160 5.83 -5.13 -14.37
CA GLU A 160 7.06 -4.42 -14.78
C GLU A 160 7.18 -4.33 -16.31
N GLN A 161 6.85 -5.40 -17.04
CA GLN A 161 6.86 -5.42 -18.51
C GLN A 161 5.84 -4.46 -19.14
N LEU A 162 4.69 -4.22 -18.49
CA LEU A 162 3.69 -3.27 -18.98
C LEU A 162 4.19 -1.81 -18.94
N PHE A 163 5.14 -1.52 -18.06
CA PHE A 163 5.75 -0.18 -17.91
C PHE A 163 7.20 -0.12 -18.39
N ALA A 164 7.72 -1.22 -18.92
CA ALA A 164 9.07 -1.23 -19.48
C ALA A 164 9.14 -0.42 -20.78
N VAL A 165 10.25 0.26 -21.00
CA VAL A 165 10.54 0.90 -22.27
C VAL A 165 10.83 -0.19 -23.30
N ARG A 166 10.08 -0.24 -24.41
CA ARG A 166 10.45 -1.06 -25.56
C ARG A 166 11.69 -0.46 -26.21
N LEU A 167 12.76 -1.21 -26.20
CA LEU A 167 14.00 -0.88 -26.93
C LEU A 167 13.95 -1.36 -28.40
N ASP A 168 12.79 -1.25 -29.03
CA ASP A 168 12.59 -1.73 -30.40
C ASP A 168 13.13 -0.76 -31.48
N TYR A 169 14.11 0.07 -31.12
CA TYR A 169 14.79 0.98 -32.07
C TYR A 169 16.30 0.92 -31.91
N PHE A 170 16.89 -0.21 -32.22
CA PHE A 170 18.26 -0.29 -32.72
C PHE A 170 18.42 -1.52 -33.63
#